data_d262a3802388cf1c88c7ee30e201dc44
#
_entry.id   d262a3802388cf1c88c7ee30e201dc44
#
_cell.length_a   1.000
_cell.length_b   1.000
_cell.length_c   1.000
_cell.angle_alpha   90.00
_cell.angle_beta   90.00
_cell.angle_gamma   90.00
#
_symmetry.space_group_name_H-M   'P 1'
#
loop_
_entity.id
_entity.type
_entity.pdbx_description
1 polymer ?
#
loop_
_entity_poly.entity_id
_entity_poly.type
_entity_poly.pdbx_seq_one_letter_code
_entity_poly.pdbx_strand_id
1 'polypeptide(L)'
;YLALPGWFMELALLLQNNNVQVSIEKSKNSAPPVLRYEIECLEERLKKTPEKLSAYTEFCKEFDVPEAQNCMKMLHAVAEMGTGDAVTQMNHLIMHVNEMQNRAEEIRNGKIAFRQKMIFSYPVIAATVKLLIDLTVGMIMMFHMLGSMGGAVQ
;
A
#
# COMPACT_ATOMS: atom_id res chain seq x y z
N TYR A 1 -2.77 0.40 -5.81
CA TYR A 1 -3.32 0.60 -4.47
C TYR A 1 -2.85 1.92 -3.83
N LEU A 2 -1.54 2.17 -3.74
CA LEU A 2 -0.98 3.35 -3.04
C LEU A 2 -1.42 4.72 -3.61
N ALA A 3 -1.83 4.78 -4.86
CA ALA A 3 -2.26 6.00 -5.52
C ALA A 3 -3.76 6.31 -5.32
N LEU A 4 -4.58 5.31 -5.00
CA LEU A 4 -6.02 5.42 -4.88
C LEU A 4 -6.48 6.33 -3.73
N PRO A 5 -5.94 6.20 -2.49
CA PRO A 5 -6.39 7.01 -1.37
C PRO A 5 -6.20 8.50 -1.60
N GLY A 6 -5.05 8.89 -2.19
CA GLY A 6 -4.77 10.29 -2.51
C GLY A 6 -5.77 10.86 -3.51
N TRP A 7 -6.10 10.11 -4.56
CA TRP A 7 -7.07 10.53 -5.55
C TRP A 7 -8.49 10.62 -4.98
N PHE A 8 -8.92 9.64 -4.18
CA PHE A 8 -10.24 9.70 -3.51
C PHE A 8 -10.36 10.87 -2.54
N MET A 9 -9.28 11.22 -1.82
CA MET A 9 -9.27 12.39 -0.94
C MET A 9 -9.45 13.68 -1.74
N GLU A 10 -8.74 13.83 -2.85
CA GLU A 10 -8.91 14.97 -3.73
C GLU A 10 -10.32 15.04 -4.32
N LEU A 11 -10.85 13.90 -4.77
CA LEU A 11 -12.22 13.81 -5.25
C LEU A 11 -13.23 14.24 -4.19
N ALA A 12 -13.05 13.82 -2.94
CA ALA A 12 -13.89 14.22 -1.82
C ALA A 12 -13.87 15.75 -1.57
N LEU A 13 -12.70 16.39 -1.71
CA LEU A 13 -12.57 17.84 -1.63
C LEU A 13 -13.27 18.56 -2.77
N LEU A 14 -13.16 18.04 -4.00
CA LEU A 14 -13.82 18.62 -5.16
C LEU A 14 -15.35 18.51 -5.09
N LEU A 15 -15.86 17.42 -4.50
CA LEU A 15 -17.29 17.18 -4.31
C LEU A 15 -17.96 18.16 -3.35
N GLN A 16 -17.22 18.86 -2.50
CA GLN A 16 -17.78 19.89 -1.62
C GLN A 16 -18.38 21.05 -2.40
N ASN A 17 -17.86 21.34 -3.60
CA ASN A 17 -18.25 22.50 -4.40
C ASN A 17 -18.73 22.15 -5.82
N ASN A 18 -18.73 20.88 -6.19
CA ASN A 18 -19.07 20.43 -7.53
C ASN A 18 -19.93 19.16 -7.47
N ASN A 19 -20.66 18.86 -8.53
CA ASN A 19 -21.31 17.56 -8.68
C ASN A 19 -20.26 16.46 -8.99
N VAL A 20 -20.69 15.21 -8.92
CA VAL A 20 -19.82 14.03 -9.08
C VAL A 20 -19.09 14.03 -10.43
N GLN A 21 -19.79 14.31 -11.51
CA GLN A 21 -19.22 14.31 -12.86
C GLN A 21 -18.12 15.36 -13.02
N VAL A 22 -18.40 16.60 -12.62
CA VAL A 22 -17.43 17.71 -12.67
C VAL A 22 -16.24 17.45 -11.75
N SER A 23 -16.46 16.82 -10.60
CA SER A 23 -15.38 16.47 -9.67
C SER A 23 -14.44 15.41 -10.26
N ILE A 24 -14.99 14.40 -10.94
CA ILE A 24 -14.19 13.36 -11.62
C ILE A 24 -13.38 13.99 -12.76
N GLU A 25 -14.02 14.84 -13.59
CA GLU A 25 -13.34 15.53 -14.69
C GLU A 25 -12.17 16.41 -14.19
N LYS A 26 -12.40 17.19 -13.13
CA LYS A 26 -11.35 18.04 -12.54
C LYS A 26 -10.23 17.23 -11.92
N SER A 27 -10.53 16.13 -11.27
CA SER A 27 -9.55 15.26 -10.60
C SER A 27 -8.61 14.55 -11.59
N LYS A 28 -8.99 14.45 -12.87
CA LYS A 28 -8.16 13.84 -13.90
C LYS A 28 -6.80 14.53 -14.07
N ASN A 29 -6.77 15.86 -13.96
CA ASN A 29 -5.56 16.65 -14.20
C ASN A 29 -4.48 16.42 -13.14
N SER A 30 -4.87 16.18 -11.90
CA SER A 30 -3.99 15.92 -10.75
C SER A 30 -3.81 14.41 -10.47
N ALA A 31 -4.57 13.57 -11.16
CA ALA A 31 -4.52 12.14 -10.97
C ALA A 31 -3.13 11.55 -11.30
N PRO A 32 -2.65 10.60 -10.49
CA PRO A 32 -1.44 9.85 -10.79
C PRO A 32 -1.51 9.20 -12.17
N PRO A 33 -0.40 9.14 -12.93
CA PRO A 33 -0.38 8.59 -14.29
C PRO A 33 -0.98 7.18 -14.40
N VAL A 34 -0.83 6.37 -13.35
CA VAL A 34 -1.35 4.99 -13.27
C VAL A 34 -2.89 4.95 -13.28
N LEU A 35 -3.55 5.99 -12.76
CA LEU A 35 -5.02 6.03 -12.66
C LEU A 35 -5.68 6.79 -13.81
N ARG A 36 -4.94 7.56 -14.61
CA ARG A 36 -5.51 8.43 -15.65
C ARG A 36 -6.37 7.66 -16.63
N TYR A 37 -5.91 6.53 -17.11
CA TYR A 37 -6.66 5.70 -18.05
C TYR A 37 -7.98 5.22 -17.45
N GLU A 38 -7.96 4.74 -16.20
CA GLU A 38 -9.16 4.28 -15.51
C GLU A 38 -10.16 5.41 -15.27
N ILE A 39 -9.67 6.61 -14.95
CA ILE A 39 -10.50 7.80 -14.76
C ILE A 39 -11.12 8.24 -16.11
N GLU A 40 -10.39 8.17 -17.21
CA GLU A 40 -10.93 8.43 -18.56
C GLU A 40 -12.03 7.43 -18.92
N CYS A 41 -11.82 6.15 -18.68
CA CYS A 41 -12.83 5.13 -18.88
C CYS A 41 -14.07 5.34 -17.98
N LEU A 42 -13.86 5.75 -16.73
CA LEU A 42 -14.95 6.11 -15.82
C LEU A 42 -15.74 7.31 -16.35
N GLU A 43 -15.07 8.37 -16.76
CA GLU A 43 -15.68 9.57 -17.33
C GLU A 43 -16.54 9.24 -18.56
N GLU A 44 -16.04 8.41 -19.48
CA GLU A 44 -16.78 7.97 -20.67
C GLU A 44 -18.03 7.13 -20.31
N ARG A 45 -17.91 6.24 -19.31
CA ARG A 45 -19.05 5.45 -18.83
C ARG A 45 -20.12 6.34 -18.22
N LEU A 46 -19.72 7.33 -17.41
CA LEU A 46 -20.64 8.27 -16.77
C LEU A 46 -21.31 9.22 -17.76
N LYS A 47 -20.65 9.59 -18.86
CA LYS A 47 -21.27 10.32 -19.95
C LYS A 47 -22.39 9.54 -20.67
N LYS A 48 -22.24 8.21 -20.75
CA LYS A 48 -23.21 7.31 -21.41
C LYS A 48 -24.35 6.89 -20.48
N THR A 49 -24.03 6.58 -19.25
CA THR A 49 -24.98 6.01 -18.26
C THR A 49 -24.70 6.53 -16.84
N PRO A 50 -24.99 7.81 -16.54
CA PRO A 50 -24.64 8.44 -15.27
C PRO A 50 -25.36 7.82 -14.05
N GLU A 51 -26.56 7.29 -14.24
CA GLU A 51 -27.42 6.75 -13.19
C GLU A 51 -27.14 5.27 -12.86
N LYS A 52 -26.30 4.59 -13.65
CA LYS A 52 -26.05 3.16 -13.42
C LYS A 52 -24.92 2.93 -12.43
N LEU A 53 -25.23 2.23 -11.33
CA LEU A 53 -24.23 1.77 -10.36
C LEU A 53 -23.06 1.01 -11.03
N SER A 54 -23.34 0.26 -12.11
CA SER A 54 -22.30 -0.50 -12.83
C SER A 54 -21.23 0.41 -13.42
N ALA A 55 -21.57 1.63 -13.87
CA ALA A 55 -20.60 2.59 -14.39
C ALA A 55 -19.52 2.95 -13.34
N TYR A 56 -19.91 3.03 -12.08
CA TYR A 56 -19.03 3.31 -10.95
C TYR A 56 -18.25 2.07 -10.50
N THR A 57 -18.93 0.93 -10.36
CA THR A 57 -18.33 -0.29 -9.80
C THR A 57 -17.37 -1.01 -10.76
N GLU A 58 -17.40 -0.68 -12.05
CA GLU A 58 -16.39 -1.14 -13.00
C GLU A 58 -15.05 -0.40 -12.90
N PHE A 59 -15.01 0.73 -12.19
CA PHE A 59 -13.76 1.43 -11.91
C PHE A 59 -12.82 0.57 -11.07
N CYS A 60 -11.58 0.45 -11.52
CA CYS A 60 -10.55 -0.35 -10.83
C CYS A 60 -10.96 -1.79 -10.49
N LYS A 61 -11.92 -2.37 -11.20
CA LYS A 61 -12.39 -3.74 -10.97
C LYS A 61 -11.25 -4.77 -11.11
N GLU A 62 -10.32 -4.52 -12.01
CA GLU A 62 -9.17 -5.38 -12.25
C GLU A 62 -8.15 -5.38 -11.09
N PHE A 63 -8.16 -4.36 -10.27
CA PHE A 63 -7.21 -4.23 -9.15
C PHE A 63 -7.65 -4.95 -7.86
N ASP A 64 -8.85 -5.50 -7.84
CA ASP A 64 -9.45 -6.23 -6.71
C ASP A 64 -9.27 -5.52 -5.34
N VAL A 65 -9.60 -4.23 -5.32
CA VAL A 65 -9.54 -3.37 -4.14
C VAL A 65 -10.97 -3.12 -3.63
N PRO A 66 -11.46 -3.90 -2.63
CA PRO A 66 -12.83 -3.81 -2.14
C PRO A 66 -13.16 -2.42 -1.56
N GLU A 67 -12.17 -1.76 -0.96
CA GLU A 67 -12.32 -0.40 -0.42
C GLU A 67 -12.62 0.61 -1.54
N ALA A 68 -11.94 0.51 -2.68
CA ALA A 68 -12.20 1.36 -3.84
C ALA A 68 -13.61 1.14 -4.38
N GLN A 69 -14.06 -0.12 -4.44
CA GLN A 69 -15.43 -0.46 -4.85
C GLN A 69 -16.47 0.16 -3.91
N ASN A 70 -16.22 0.14 -2.59
CA ASN A 70 -17.11 0.77 -1.61
C ASN A 70 -17.14 2.30 -1.77
N CYS A 71 -15.98 2.95 -1.97
CA CYS A 71 -15.91 4.37 -2.26
C CYS A 71 -16.71 4.73 -3.53
N MET A 72 -16.61 3.91 -4.59
CA MET A 72 -17.36 4.15 -5.83
C MET A 72 -18.87 3.97 -5.66
N LYS A 73 -19.33 3.02 -4.83
CA LYS A 73 -20.76 2.88 -4.48
C LYS A 73 -21.27 4.09 -3.70
N MET A 74 -20.46 4.62 -2.78
CA MET A 74 -20.80 5.85 -2.05
C MET A 74 -20.86 7.04 -2.99
N LEU A 75 -19.95 7.12 -3.95
CA LEU A 75 -19.95 8.16 -4.97
C LEU A 75 -21.22 8.15 -5.82
N HIS A 76 -21.70 6.96 -6.22
CA HIS A 76 -22.98 6.79 -6.88
C HIS A 76 -24.13 7.27 -6.01
N ALA A 77 -24.15 6.89 -4.71
CA ALA A 77 -25.18 7.35 -3.78
C ALA A 77 -25.22 8.89 -3.64
N VAL A 78 -24.04 9.53 -3.59
CA VAL A 78 -23.93 11.00 -3.60
C VAL A 78 -24.46 11.60 -4.90
N ALA A 79 -24.27 10.93 -6.05
CA ALA A 79 -24.78 11.41 -7.34
C ALA A 79 -26.31 11.32 -7.45
N GLU A 80 -26.91 10.29 -6.83
CA GLU A 80 -28.38 10.09 -6.83
C GLU A 80 -29.11 10.91 -5.77
N MET A 81 -28.48 11.13 -4.60
CA MET A 81 -29.05 11.89 -3.50
C MET A 81 -28.93 13.38 -3.79
N GLY A 82 -30.05 14.11 -3.76
CA GLY A 82 -30.03 15.58 -3.70
C GLY A 82 -29.24 16.06 -2.48
N THR A 83 -28.91 17.36 -2.45
CA THR A 83 -27.96 18.01 -1.51
C THR A 83 -28.15 17.78 0.00
N GLY A 84 -29.27 17.20 0.46
CA GLY A 84 -29.57 17.04 1.89
C GLY A 84 -28.74 15.97 2.59
N ASP A 85 -28.58 14.79 1.98
CA ASP A 85 -27.83 13.66 2.57
C ASP A 85 -26.40 13.54 2.06
N ALA A 86 -26.03 14.36 1.07
CA ALA A 86 -24.69 14.34 0.47
C ALA A 86 -23.57 14.59 1.49
N VAL A 87 -23.81 15.43 2.50
CA VAL A 87 -22.79 15.73 3.54
C VAL A 87 -22.51 14.49 4.40
N THR A 88 -23.55 13.74 4.76
CA THR A 88 -23.38 12.51 5.55
C THR A 88 -22.63 11.45 4.76
N GLN A 89 -23.00 11.25 3.50
CA GLN A 89 -22.32 10.32 2.60
C GLN A 89 -20.87 10.75 2.34
N MET A 90 -20.62 12.04 2.22
CA MET A 90 -19.27 12.60 2.08
C MET A 90 -18.41 12.29 3.32
N ASN A 91 -18.94 12.44 4.52
CA ASN A 91 -18.22 12.11 5.75
C ASN A 91 -17.87 10.61 5.80
N HIS A 92 -18.79 9.74 5.38
CA HIS A 92 -18.52 8.31 5.26
C HIS A 92 -17.44 8.01 4.21
N LEU A 93 -17.48 8.69 3.07
CA LEU A 93 -16.44 8.57 2.04
C LEU A 93 -15.06 8.95 2.59
N ILE A 94 -14.96 10.08 3.29
CA ILE A 94 -13.71 10.55 3.90
C ILE A 94 -13.19 9.54 4.94
N MET A 95 -14.06 8.96 5.77
CA MET A 95 -13.67 7.92 6.73
C MET A 95 -13.06 6.70 6.03
N HIS A 96 -13.70 6.19 4.98
CA HIS A 96 -13.18 5.05 4.22
C HIS A 96 -11.86 5.37 3.50
N VAL A 97 -11.71 6.59 2.98
CA VAL A 97 -10.46 7.03 2.36
C VAL A 97 -9.34 7.10 3.39
N ASN A 98 -9.60 7.59 4.60
CA ASN A 98 -8.62 7.59 5.69
C ASN A 98 -8.20 6.17 6.10
N GLU A 99 -9.14 5.23 6.15
CA GLU A 99 -8.84 3.82 6.40
C GLU A 99 -7.94 3.23 5.30
N MET A 100 -8.23 3.53 4.03
CA MET A 100 -7.36 3.15 2.90
C MET A 100 -5.96 3.75 3.01
N GLN A 101 -5.83 5.02 3.43
CA GLN A 101 -4.54 5.67 3.65
C GLN A 101 -3.74 4.96 4.73
N ASN A 102 -4.34 4.66 5.87
CA ASN A 102 -3.69 3.95 6.97
C ASN A 102 -3.17 2.58 6.52
N ARG A 103 -3.98 1.81 5.80
CA ARG A 103 -3.55 0.52 5.22
C ARG A 103 -2.43 0.67 4.19
N ALA A 104 -2.49 1.71 3.36
CA ALA A 104 -1.43 2.00 2.39
C ALA A 104 -0.10 2.34 3.09
N GLU A 105 -0.15 3.08 4.20
CA GLU A 105 1.02 3.39 5.03
C GLU A 105 1.56 2.16 5.74
N GLU A 106 0.72 1.28 6.26
CA GLU A 106 1.13 0.00 6.86
C GLU A 106 1.88 -0.87 5.84
N ILE A 107 1.37 -1.00 4.62
CA ILE A 107 2.03 -1.74 3.54
C ILE A 107 3.38 -1.11 3.19
N ARG A 108 3.44 0.21 3.12
CA ARG A 108 4.69 0.94 2.85
C ARG A 108 5.70 0.76 3.97
N ASN A 109 5.26 0.92 5.22
CA ASN A 109 6.11 0.79 6.40
C ASN A 109 6.58 -0.65 6.63
N GLY A 110 5.73 -1.65 6.35
CA GLY A 110 6.09 -3.06 6.39
C GLY A 110 7.24 -3.40 5.42
N LYS A 111 7.21 -2.86 4.20
CA LYS A 111 8.31 -3.02 3.22
C LYS A 111 9.61 -2.34 3.67
N ILE A 112 9.51 -1.16 4.29
CA ILE A 112 10.67 -0.43 4.82
C ILE A 112 11.25 -1.16 6.03
N ALA A 113 10.42 -1.59 6.97
CA ALA A 113 10.84 -2.31 8.18
C ALA A 113 11.51 -3.65 7.84
N PHE A 114 11.01 -4.40 6.84
CA PHE A 114 11.64 -5.62 6.39
C PHE A 114 13.03 -5.38 5.79
N ARG A 115 13.18 -4.34 4.98
CA ARG A 115 14.47 -3.95 4.39
C ARG A 115 15.46 -3.46 5.43
N GLN A 116 15.01 -2.70 6.44
CA GLN A 116 15.85 -2.28 7.57
C GLN A 116 16.30 -3.48 8.42
N LYS A 117 15.41 -4.41 8.76
CA LYS A 117 15.77 -5.64 9.49
C LYS A 117 16.82 -6.47 8.76
N MET A 118 16.72 -6.58 7.43
CA MET A 118 17.71 -7.29 6.63
C MET A 118 19.10 -6.65 6.74
N ILE A 119 19.18 -5.31 6.65
CA ILE A 119 20.46 -4.58 6.70
C ILE A 119 21.13 -4.74 8.08
N PHE A 120 20.36 -4.70 9.17
CA PHE A 120 20.90 -4.89 10.54
C PHE A 120 21.23 -6.35 10.88
N SER A 121 20.60 -7.31 10.22
CA SER A 121 20.84 -8.74 10.46
C SER A 121 22.18 -9.23 9.84
N TYR A 122 22.65 -8.62 8.77
CA TYR A 122 23.88 -9.03 8.07
C TYR A 122 25.15 -8.99 8.96
N PRO A 123 25.44 -7.88 9.69
CA PRO A 123 26.64 -7.84 10.54
C PRO A 123 26.57 -8.81 11.73
N VAL A 124 25.39 -9.08 12.26
CA VAL A 124 25.21 -10.05 13.35
C VAL A 124 25.49 -11.48 12.87
N ILE A 125 24.97 -11.85 11.70
CA ILE A 125 25.22 -13.17 11.11
C ILE A 125 26.70 -13.33 10.79
N ALA A 126 27.36 -12.32 10.21
CA ALA A 126 28.78 -12.37 9.92
C ALA A 126 29.64 -12.50 11.17
N ALA A 127 29.30 -11.82 12.26
CA ALA A 127 29.99 -11.93 13.54
C ALA A 127 29.85 -13.32 14.16
N THR A 128 28.65 -13.92 14.12
CA THR A 128 28.43 -15.27 14.66
C THR A 128 29.15 -16.35 13.88
N VAL A 129 29.17 -16.25 12.54
CA VAL A 129 29.93 -17.19 11.68
C VAL A 129 31.43 -17.08 11.96
N LYS A 130 31.95 -15.86 12.09
CA LYS A 130 33.38 -15.66 12.44
C LYS A 130 33.73 -16.29 13.79
N LEU A 131 32.90 -16.09 14.80
CA LEU A 131 33.11 -16.63 16.15
C LEU A 131 33.12 -18.15 16.16
N LEU A 132 32.24 -18.79 15.37
CA LEU A 132 32.24 -20.26 15.20
C LEU A 132 33.52 -20.77 14.53
N ILE A 133 34.02 -20.06 13.51
CA ILE A 133 35.27 -20.43 12.84
C ILE A 133 36.45 -20.29 13.79
N ASP A 134 36.56 -19.19 14.53
CA ASP A 134 37.64 -18.97 15.51
C ASP A 134 37.63 -20.02 16.61
N LEU A 135 36.46 -20.43 17.06
CA LEU A 135 36.32 -21.47 18.10
C LEU A 135 36.72 -22.86 17.60
N THR A 136 36.37 -23.20 16.36
CA THR A 136 36.76 -24.48 15.74
C THR A 136 38.27 -24.54 15.47
N VAL A 137 38.89 -23.47 15.00
CA VAL A 137 40.33 -23.39 14.78
C VAL A 137 41.10 -23.47 16.11
N GLY A 138 40.60 -22.76 17.15
CA GLY A 138 41.18 -22.84 18.50
C GLY A 138 41.15 -24.25 19.09
N MET A 139 40.05 -24.96 18.88
CA MET A 139 39.90 -26.33 19.35
C MET A 139 40.87 -27.30 18.65
N ILE A 140 41.03 -27.16 17.32
CA ILE A 140 41.98 -27.94 16.51
C ILE A 140 43.41 -27.71 16.98
N MET A 141 43.80 -26.43 17.18
CA MET A 141 45.15 -26.10 17.68
C MET A 141 45.43 -26.69 19.07
N MET A 142 44.43 -26.64 19.98
CA MET A 142 44.56 -27.22 21.31
C MET A 142 44.77 -28.73 21.26
N PHE A 143 44.02 -29.45 20.43
CA PHE A 143 44.22 -30.89 20.21
C PHE A 143 45.57 -31.21 19.59
N HIS A 144 46.06 -30.38 18.65
CA HIS A 144 47.38 -30.58 18.07
C HIS A 144 48.54 -30.39 19.07
N MET A 145 48.41 -29.39 19.97
CA MET A 145 49.37 -29.20 21.08
C MET A 145 49.40 -30.37 22.07
N LEU A 146 48.19 -30.82 22.49
CA LEU A 146 48.09 -31.96 23.40
C LEU A 146 48.65 -33.25 22.81
N GLY A 147 48.41 -33.48 21.51
CA GLY A 147 48.98 -34.63 20.78
C GLY A 147 50.52 -34.58 20.67
N SER A 148 51.10 -33.37 20.50
CA SER A 148 52.57 -33.23 20.43
C SER A 148 53.25 -33.37 21.79
N MET A 149 52.59 -33.08 22.91
CA MET A 149 53.13 -33.31 24.28
C MET A 149 53.04 -34.75 24.70
N GLY A 150 52.04 -35.53 24.22
CA GLY A 150 51.92 -36.97 24.52
C GLY A 150 52.95 -37.87 23.80
N GLY A 151 53.60 -37.38 22.73
CA GLY A 151 54.63 -38.12 22.00
C GLY A 151 56.09 -37.99 22.54
N ALA A 152 56.28 -37.18 23.61
CA ALA A 152 57.62 -36.95 24.19
C ALA A 152 57.92 -37.81 25.42
N VAL A 153 57.08 -38.80 25.73
CA VAL A 153 57.27 -39.74 26.87
C VAL A 153 57.26 -41.16 26.31
N GLN A 154 58.28 -41.48 25.50
CA GLN A 154 58.79 -42.84 25.23
C GLN A 154 60.30 -42.83 25.15
#